data_37c487e038102d05bcd5004120e674a1
#
_entry.id   37c487e038102d05bcd5004120e674a1
#
_cell.length_a   1.000
_cell.length_b   1.000
_cell.length_c   1.000
_cell.angle_alpha   90.00
_cell.angle_beta   90.00
_cell.angle_gamma   90.00
#
_symmetry.space_group_name_H-M   'P 1'
#
loop_
_entity.id
_entity.type
_entity.pdbx_description
1 polymer ?
#
loop_
_entity_poly.entity_id
_entity_poly.type
_entity_poly.pdbx_seq_one_letter_code
_entity_poly.pdbx_strand_id
1 'polypeptide(L)' 'MDEYQALLEKALADEISTVRLYLAAMAKAPPGDVAILLEVNADETDHIALIAGLLSRLTGEPVD' A
#
# COMPACT_ATOMS: atom_id res chain seq x y z
N MET A 1 -3.71 -22.51 -4.56
CA MET A 1 -2.73 -21.59 -3.91
C MET A 1 -3.43 -20.63 -2.97
N ASP A 2 -4.45 -21.12 -2.32
CA ASP A 2 -5.32 -20.25 -1.52
C ASP A 2 -4.61 -19.59 -0.35
N GLU A 3 -3.70 -20.29 0.30
CA GLU A 3 -2.98 -19.74 1.44
C GLU A 3 -2.03 -18.59 1.03
N TYR A 4 -1.32 -18.78 -0.07
CA TYR A 4 -0.43 -17.72 -0.59
C TYR A 4 -1.24 -16.52 -1.05
N GLN A 5 -2.31 -16.76 -1.79
CA GLN A 5 -3.19 -15.67 -2.24
C GLN A 5 -3.78 -14.91 -1.06
N ALA A 6 -4.25 -15.62 -0.04
CA ALA A 6 -4.81 -14.99 1.16
C ALA A 6 -3.79 -14.11 1.88
N LEU A 7 -2.54 -14.55 1.95
CA LEU A 7 -1.46 -13.77 2.55
C LEU A 7 -1.17 -12.50 1.74
N LEU A 8 -1.18 -12.60 0.41
CA LEU A 8 -0.99 -11.43 -0.44
C LEU A 8 -2.15 -10.44 -0.32
N GLU A 9 -3.37 -10.93 -0.22
CA GLU A 9 -4.54 -10.07 -0.01
C GLU A 9 -4.48 -9.34 1.32
N LYS A 10 -4.03 -10.04 2.37
CA LYS A 10 -3.83 -9.41 3.67
C LYS A 10 -2.73 -8.35 3.62
N ALA A 11 -1.61 -8.67 2.95
CA ALA A 11 -0.51 -7.72 2.80
C ALA A 11 -0.96 -6.47 2.04
N LEU A 12 -1.75 -6.64 0.99
CA LEU A 12 -2.28 -5.51 0.22
C LEU A 12 -3.18 -4.64 1.08
N ALA A 13 -4.08 -5.26 1.84
CA ALA A 13 -4.98 -4.53 2.74
C ALA A 13 -4.19 -3.74 3.80
N ASP A 14 -3.14 -4.34 4.35
CA ASP A 14 -2.30 -3.68 5.35
C ASP A 14 -1.54 -2.48 4.75
N GLU A 15 -1.02 -2.62 3.53
CA GLU A 15 -0.35 -1.51 2.84
C GLU A 15 -1.30 -0.36 2.56
N ILE A 16 -2.51 -0.65 2.13
CA ILE A 16 -3.53 0.37 1.90
C ILE A 16 -3.89 1.09 3.20
N SER A 17 -4.03 0.35 4.29
CA SER A 17 -4.29 0.94 5.61
C SER A 17 -3.15 1.85 6.05
N THR A 18 -1.90 1.45 5.78
CA THR A 18 -0.73 2.24 6.09
C THR A 18 -0.71 3.57 5.31
N VAL A 19 -1.03 3.52 4.02
CA VAL A 19 -1.14 4.74 3.20
C VAL A 19 -2.17 5.70 3.80
N ARG A 20 -3.31 5.19 4.21
CA ARG A 20 -4.36 6.02 4.83
C ARG A 20 -3.90 6.67 6.13
N LEU A 21 -3.12 5.93 6.93
CA LEU A 21 -2.56 6.47 8.17
C LEU A 21 -1.58 7.62 7.89
N TYR A 22 -0.72 7.48 6.89
CA TYR A 22 0.20 8.55 6.52
C TYR A 22 -0.53 9.77 5.98
N LEU A 23 -1.59 9.58 5.19
CA LEU A 23 -2.40 10.70 4.72
C LEU A 23 -3.05 11.45 5.89
N ALA A 24 -3.57 10.72 6.86
CA ALA A 24 -4.15 11.31 8.06
C ALA A 24 -3.09 12.07 8.87
N ALA A 25 -1.88 11.50 8.98
CA ALA A 25 -0.77 12.15 9.68
C ALA A 25 -0.35 13.44 8.98
N MET A 26 -0.27 13.42 7.64
CA MET A 26 0.10 14.61 6.87
C MET A 26 -0.87 15.77 7.07
N ALA A 27 -2.15 15.47 7.26
CA ALA A 27 -3.16 16.50 7.49
C ALA A 27 -2.94 17.26 8.81
N LYS A 28 -2.20 16.67 9.74
CA LYS A 28 -1.95 17.24 11.07
C LYS A 28 -0.47 17.55 11.31
N ALA A 29 0.39 17.23 10.39
CA ALA A 29 1.84 17.36 10.57
C ALA A 29 2.30 18.82 10.44
N PRO A 30 3.39 19.19 11.14
CA PRO A 30 4.07 20.44 10.85
C PRO A 30 4.58 20.43 9.40
N PRO A 31 4.70 21.63 8.76
CA PRO A 31 5.11 21.67 7.34
C PRO A 31 6.41 20.95 7.03
N GLY A 32 7.38 20.97 7.95
CA GLY A 32 8.66 20.30 7.72
C GLY A 32 8.55 18.79 7.67
N ASP A 33 7.55 18.21 8.32
CA ASP A 33 7.36 16.76 8.36
C ASP A 33 6.59 16.25 7.15
N VAL A 34 5.79 17.09 6.49
CA VAL A 34 4.96 16.68 5.36
C VAL A 34 5.81 16.12 4.22
N ALA A 35 6.93 16.74 3.91
CA ALA A 35 7.81 16.28 2.84
C ALA A 35 8.37 14.89 3.13
N ILE A 36 8.72 14.64 4.39
CA ILE A 36 9.23 13.32 4.81
C ILE A 36 8.12 12.27 4.72
N LEU A 37 6.93 12.61 5.16
CA LEU A 37 5.78 11.69 5.10
C LEU A 37 5.38 11.38 3.66
N LEU A 38 5.48 12.35 2.75
CA LEU A 38 5.23 12.12 1.34
C LEU A 38 6.21 11.12 0.75
N GLU A 39 7.48 11.21 1.12
CA GLU A 39 8.49 10.28 0.65
C GLU A 39 8.23 8.86 1.16
N VAL A 40 7.92 8.72 2.44
CA VAL A 40 7.56 7.42 3.03
C VAL A 40 6.33 6.85 2.34
N ASN A 41 5.32 7.69 2.11
CA ASN A 41 4.07 7.25 1.50
C ASN A 41 4.25 6.82 0.04
N ALA A 42 5.18 7.44 -0.69
CA ALA A 42 5.50 7.05 -2.06
C ALA A 42 6.05 5.62 -2.10
N ASP A 43 6.89 5.23 -1.15
CA ASP A 43 7.39 3.86 -1.06
C ASP A 43 6.26 2.87 -0.81
N GLU A 44 5.29 3.21 0.04
CA GLU A 44 4.14 2.35 0.31
C GLU A 44 3.26 2.18 -0.94
N THR A 45 3.09 3.23 -1.74
CA THR A 45 2.33 3.13 -3.00
C THR A 45 3.02 2.22 -4.01
N ASP A 46 4.34 2.24 -4.06
CA ASP A 46 5.10 1.31 -4.90
C ASP A 46 4.89 -0.13 -4.45
N HIS A 47 4.86 -0.39 -3.14
CA HIS A 47 4.60 -1.72 -2.60
C HIS A 47 3.20 -2.20 -2.98
N ILE A 48 2.21 -1.33 -2.92
CA ILE A 48 0.83 -1.66 -3.33
C ILE A 48 0.80 -2.11 -4.78
N ALA A 49 1.47 -1.38 -5.68
CA ALA A 49 1.51 -1.72 -7.09
C ALA A 49 2.17 -3.08 -7.33
N LEU A 50 3.24 -3.38 -6.61
CA LEU A 50 3.95 -4.66 -6.74
C LEU A 50 3.09 -5.81 -6.25
N ILE A 51 2.44 -5.67 -5.09
CA ILE A 51 1.59 -6.72 -4.53
C ILE A 51 0.35 -6.93 -5.41
N ALA A 52 -0.26 -5.86 -5.90
CA ALA A 52 -1.39 -5.95 -6.82
C ALA A 52 -0.98 -6.69 -8.11
N GLY A 53 0.23 -6.45 -8.60
CA GLY A 53 0.77 -7.17 -9.76
C GLY A 53 0.92 -8.66 -9.49
N LEU A 54 1.38 -9.04 -8.31
CA LEU A 54 1.48 -10.45 -7.93
C LEU A 54 0.10 -11.11 -7.89
N LEU A 55 -0.88 -10.45 -7.30
CA LEU A 55 -2.25 -10.97 -7.24
C LEU A 55 -2.86 -11.07 -8.65
N SER A 56 -2.63 -10.09 -9.49
CA SER A 56 -3.13 -10.09 -10.86
C SER A 56 -2.59 -11.29 -11.64
N ARG A 57 -1.29 -11.59 -11.51
CA ARG A 57 -0.69 -12.76 -12.16
C ARG A 57 -1.25 -14.06 -11.62
N LEU A 58 -1.51 -14.11 -10.32
CA LEU A 58 -1.99 -15.31 -9.66
C LEU A 58 -3.43 -15.64 -10.05
N THR A 59 -4.28 -14.62 -10.14
CA THR A 59 -5.70 -14.79 -10.43
C THR A 59 -6.04 -14.65 -11.91
N GLY A 60 -5.14 -14.05 -12.69
CA GLY A 60 -5.38 -13.74 -14.09
C GLY A 60 -6.30 -12.55 -14.32
N GLU A 61 -6.60 -11.79 -13.26
CA GLU A 61 -7.50 -10.64 -13.34
C GLU A 61 -6.85 -9.40 -12.75
N PRO A 62 -7.16 -8.20 -13.30
CA PRO A 62 -6.65 -6.96 -12.72
C PRO A 62 -7.18 -6.76 -11.31
N VAL A 63 -6.36 -6.17 -10.46
CA VAL A 63 -6.75 -5.79 -9.09
C VAL A 63 -6.95 -4.28 -9.07
N ASP A 64 -8.13 -3.86 -8.69
CA ASP A 64 -8.49 -2.43 -8.60
C ASP A 64 -8.13 -1.81 -7.25
#